data_049a5460fa884ee86f7999f87a3d66f6
#
_entry.id   049a5460fa884ee86f7999f87a3d66f6
#
_cell.length_a   1.000
_cell.length_b   1.000
_cell.length_c   1.000
_cell.angle_alpha   90.00
_cell.angle_beta   90.00
_cell.angle_gamma   90.00
#
_symmetry.space_group_name_H-M   'P 1'
#
loop_
_entity.id
_entity.type
_entity.pdbx_description
1 polymer ?
#
loop_
_entity_poly.entity_id
_entity_poly.type
_entity_poly.pdbx_seq_one_letter_code
_entity_poly.pdbx_strand_id
1 'polypeptide(L)'
;ENRNLPGFVVLQAGGAVAPHGGVGLFSSGFLPAHHQGSVLVADESPAVRNIRPALGAEAQRRHLDLIKSLDQRFAEDSQDRQLEAAIRNYEVAARMQTAVPELCDLSDESEAVKSFYGMDDPEPTKAAYARQCLLARRLVERGVRFIELSCITKNIGAGGAANPWDQHSDLERGHTAMAYPVDQPIAALITDLRRRGLLDDTLL
;
A
#
# COMPACT_ATOMS: atom_id res chain seq x y z
N GLU A 1 -2.47 -16.99 -4.41
CA GLU A 1 -1.73 -15.80 -4.84
C GLU A 1 -2.66 -14.89 -5.62
N ASN A 2 -2.73 -13.61 -5.23
CA ASN A 2 -3.59 -12.64 -5.89
C ASN A 2 -3.01 -12.27 -7.26
N ARG A 3 -3.86 -12.33 -8.30
CA ARG A 3 -3.45 -11.96 -9.67
C ARG A 3 -3.83 -10.53 -10.05
N ASN A 4 -4.64 -9.84 -9.21
CA ASN A 4 -5.21 -8.52 -9.50
C ASN A 4 -4.52 -7.39 -8.75
N LEU A 5 -3.68 -7.72 -7.78
CA LEU A 5 -2.89 -6.77 -6.99
C LEU A 5 -1.41 -7.16 -7.04
N PRO A 6 -0.49 -6.19 -6.84
CA PRO A 6 0.94 -6.48 -6.76
C PRO A 6 1.24 -7.39 -5.57
N GLY A 7 2.31 -8.19 -5.68
CA GLY A 7 2.79 -9.01 -4.56
C GLY A 7 3.40 -8.22 -3.42
N PHE A 8 3.84 -6.98 -3.69
CA PHE A 8 4.37 -6.03 -2.71
C PHE A 8 3.59 -4.70 -2.79
N VAL A 9 2.95 -4.33 -1.69
CA VAL A 9 2.18 -3.08 -1.55
C VAL A 9 2.76 -2.26 -0.40
N VAL A 10 2.99 -0.98 -0.65
CA VAL A 10 3.38 0.01 0.37
C VAL A 10 2.19 0.91 0.63
N LEU A 11 1.70 0.95 1.87
CA LEU A 11 0.65 1.84 2.30
C LEU A 11 1.27 3.09 2.95
N GLN A 12 0.88 4.26 2.45
CA GLN A 12 1.28 5.55 2.97
C GLN A 12 0.05 6.41 3.28
N ALA A 13 0.23 7.40 4.15
CA ALA A 13 -0.75 8.44 4.40
C ALA A 13 -0.04 9.78 4.62
N GLY A 14 -0.74 10.89 4.39
CA GLY A 14 -0.23 12.23 4.62
C GLY A 14 0.87 12.68 3.66
N GLY A 15 1.06 12.02 2.52
CA GLY A 15 2.05 12.37 1.50
C GLY A 15 3.51 12.29 1.99
N ALA A 16 3.76 11.63 3.12
CA ALA A 16 5.09 11.43 3.65
C ALA A 16 5.79 10.27 2.93
N VAL A 17 6.83 10.60 2.18
CA VAL A 17 7.79 9.61 1.67
C VAL A 17 8.98 9.61 2.62
N ALA A 18 9.56 8.43 2.86
CA ALA A 18 10.78 8.32 3.66
C ALA A 18 11.82 9.34 3.17
N PRO A 19 12.38 10.18 4.05
CA PRO A 19 13.21 11.32 3.65
C PRO A 19 14.49 10.92 2.93
N HIS A 20 15.02 9.73 3.24
CA HIS A 20 16.25 9.20 2.65
C HIS A 20 15.92 8.10 1.64
N GLY A 21 16.24 8.33 0.37
CA GLY A 21 16.00 7.35 -0.72
C GLY A 21 14.69 7.51 -1.48
N GLY A 22 13.69 8.20 -0.92
CA GLY A 22 12.40 8.46 -1.60
C GLY A 22 11.74 7.19 -2.13
N VAL A 23 11.09 7.29 -3.28
CA VAL A 23 10.43 6.15 -3.95
C VAL A 23 11.40 5.05 -4.41
N GLY A 24 12.69 5.36 -4.51
CA GLY A 24 13.73 4.37 -4.85
C GLY A 24 13.87 3.25 -3.82
N LEU A 25 13.42 3.49 -2.56
CA LEU A 25 13.43 2.48 -1.51
C LEU A 25 12.50 1.29 -1.82
N PHE A 26 11.48 1.51 -2.62
CA PHE A 26 10.49 0.50 -2.98
C PHE A 26 10.76 -0.12 -4.36
N SER A 27 11.92 0.19 -4.96
CA SER A 27 12.33 -0.42 -6.22
C SER A 27 12.68 -1.89 -6.05
N SER A 28 12.64 -2.64 -7.15
CA SER A 28 13.04 -4.06 -7.15
C SER A 28 14.54 -4.28 -6.94
N GLY A 29 15.36 -3.24 -7.06
CA GLY A 29 16.82 -3.36 -6.98
C GLY A 29 17.35 -4.30 -8.09
N PHE A 30 18.00 -5.39 -7.67
CA PHE A 30 18.52 -6.43 -8.58
C PHE A 30 17.47 -7.52 -8.92
N LEU A 31 16.32 -7.51 -8.27
CA LEU A 31 15.24 -8.45 -8.55
C LEU A 31 14.47 -8.05 -9.81
N PRO A 32 13.77 -8.98 -10.46
CA PRO A 32 12.87 -8.66 -11.57
C PRO A 32 11.84 -7.57 -11.20
N ALA A 33 11.46 -6.74 -12.17
CA ALA A 33 10.61 -5.57 -11.96
C ALA A 33 9.26 -5.86 -11.28
N HIS A 34 8.74 -7.07 -11.39
CA HIS A 34 7.48 -7.45 -10.75
C HIS A 34 7.55 -7.61 -9.21
N HIS A 35 8.75 -7.53 -8.63
CA HIS A 35 8.95 -7.45 -7.19
C HIS A 35 8.99 -6.01 -6.65
N GLN A 36 8.85 -5.02 -7.51
CA GLN A 36 8.79 -3.62 -7.10
C GLN A 36 7.56 -3.36 -6.23
N GLY A 37 7.74 -2.56 -5.17
CA GLY A 37 6.65 -2.10 -4.32
C GLY A 37 5.71 -1.12 -5.05
N SER A 38 4.43 -1.32 -4.90
CA SER A 38 3.40 -0.39 -5.41
C SER A 38 2.86 0.44 -4.27
N VAL A 39 3.03 1.77 -4.37
CA VAL A 39 2.62 2.71 -3.33
C VAL A 39 1.14 3.06 -3.50
N LEU A 40 0.37 2.88 -2.42
CA LEU A 40 -1.01 3.31 -2.28
C LEU A 40 -1.08 4.37 -1.17
N VAL A 41 -1.64 5.53 -1.49
CA VAL A 41 -1.85 6.61 -0.51
C VAL A 41 -3.23 6.42 0.11
N ALA A 42 -3.26 5.91 1.33
CA ALA A 42 -4.48 5.39 1.98
C ALA A 42 -5.54 6.46 2.24
N ASP A 43 -5.14 7.72 2.43
CA ASP A 43 -6.00 8.88 2.71
C ASP A 43 -6.30 9.73 1.45
N GLU A 44 -5.83 9.32 0.26
CA GLU A 44 -6.16 9.98 -1.01
C GLU A 44 -7.22 9.20 -1.80
N SER A 45 -7.99 9.92 -2.60
CA SER A 45 -8.93 9.33 -3.56
C SER A 45 -8.74 9.96 -4.94
N PRO A 46 -8.18 9.25 -5.90
CA PRO A 46 -7.79 7.84 -5.84
C PRO A 46 -6.48 7.59 -5.07
N ALA A 47 -6.37 6.43 -4.41
CA ALA A 47 -5.18 6.02 -3.65
C ALA A 47 -3.93 5.78 -4.52
N VAL A 48 -4.09 5.63 -5.82
CA VAL A 48 -3.02 5.52 -6.81
C VAL A 48 -3.25 6.56 -7.90
N ARG A 49 -2.23 7.36 -8.19
CA ARG A 49 -2.29 8.34 -9.28
C ARG A 49 -2.50 7.64 -10.62
N ASN A 50 -3.30 8.26 -11.49
CA ASN A 50 -3.59 7.76 -12.84
C ASN A 50 -4.23 6.36 -12.87
N ILE A 51 -4.83 5.89 -11.78
CA ILE A 51 -5.50 4.58 -11.72
C ILE A 51 -6.75 4.54 -12.62
N ARG A 52 -7.39 5.68 -12.86
CA ARG A 52 -8.57 5.76 -13.73
C ARG A 52 -8.13 5.74 -15.19
N PRO A 53 -8.75 4.88 -16.03
CA PRO A 53 -8.46 4.88 -17.47
C PRO A 53 -8.78 6.23 -18.10
N ALA A 54 -7.92 6.69 -19.00
CA ALA A 54 -8.15 7.91 -19.77
C ALA A 54 -9.22 7.71 -20.86
N LEU A 55 -9.43 6.45 -21.27
CA LEU A 55 -10.36 6.05 -22.30
C LEU A 55 -11.63 5.45 -21.68
N GLY A 56 -12.74 5.49 -22.40
CA GLY A 56 -13.93 4.73 -22.01
C GLY A 56 -13.64 3.22 -21.93
N ALA A 57 -14.42 2.49 -21.11
CA ALA A 57 -14.12 1.09 -20.75
C ALA A 57 -13.88 0.16 -21.95
N GLU A 58 -14.65 0.32 -23.03
CA GLU A 58 -14.51 -0.50 -24.24
C GLU A 58 -13.24 -0.14 -25.03
N ALA A 59 -12.95 1.16 -25.17
CA ALA A 59 -11.73 1.64 -25.84
C ALA A 59 -10.48 1.24 -25.04
N GLN A 60 -10.53 1.33 -23.71
CA GLN A 60 -9.46 0.88 -22.83
C GLN A 60 -9.21 -0.62 -23.01
N ARG A 61 -10.25 -1.44 -23.05
CA ARG A 61 -10.09 -2.89 -23.25
C ARG A 61 -9.43 -3.19 -24.58
N ARG A 62 -9.90 -2.63 -25.68
CA ARG A 62 -9.29 -2.81 -27.01
C ARG A 62 -7.82 -2.37 -27.03
N HIS A 63 -7.51 -1.27 -26.36
CA HIS A 63 -6.14 -0.78 -26.24
C HIS A 63 -5.23 -1.76 -25.50
N LEU A 64 -5.69 -2.29 -24.36
CA LEU A 64 -4.95 -3.27 -23.58
C LEU A 64 -4.79 -4.61 -24.33
N ASP A 65 -5.81 -5.07 -25.04
CA ASP A 65 -5.74 -6.28 -25.87
C ASP A 65 -4.72 -6.14 -27.02
N LEU A 66 -4.67 -4.96 -27.65
CA LEU A 66 -3.67 -4.66 -28.68
C LEU A 66 -2.24 -4.68 -28.09
N ILE A 67 -2.00 -3.96 -26.99
CA ILE A 67 -0.71 -3.95 -26.30
C ILE A 67 -0.31 -5.38 -25.96
N LYS A 68 -1.19 -6.16 -25.34
CA LYS A 68 -0.93 -7.54 -24.98
C LYS A 68 -0.52 -8.40 -26.19
N SER A 69 -1.18 -8.22 -27.32
CA SER A 69 -0.87 -8.99 -28.54
C SER A 69 0.51 -8.63 -29.13
N LEU A 70 0.91 -7.35 -29.03
CA LEU A 70 2.23 -6.89 -29.43
C LEU A 70 3.33 -7.40 -28.48
N ASP A 71 3.10 -7.27 -27.18
CA ASP A 71 4.01 -7.74 -26.15
C ASP A 71 4.28 -9.23 -26.23
N GLN A 72 3.24 -10.04 -26.47
CA GLN A 72 3.37 -11.50 -26.63
C GLN A 72 4.28 -11.85 -27.82
N ARG A 73 4.08 -11.22 -28.98
CA ARG A 73 4.94 -11.44 -30.16
C ARG A 73 6.39 -11.05 -29.87
N PHE A 74 6.58 -9.92 -29.21
CA PHE A 74 7.91 -9.43 -28.89
C PHE A 74 8.62 -10.30 -27.85
N ALA A 75 7.89 -10.86 -26.89
CA ALA A 75 8.42 -11.78 -25.89
C ALA A 75 8.82 -13.13 -26.50
N GLU A 76 8.02 -13.66 -27.45
CA GLU A 76 8.34 -14.90 -28.19
C GLU A 76 9.63 -14.76 -28.99
N ASP A 77 9.85 -13.59 -29.62
CA ASP A 77 11.02 -13.33 -30.44
C ASP A 77 12.30 -13.08 -29.61
N SER A 78 12.17 -12.40 -28.46
CA SER A 78 13.34 -11.94 -27.68
C SER A 78 13.84 -12.92 -26.63
N GLN A 79 12.98 -13.78 -26.08
CA GLN A 79 13.25 -14.67 -24.94
C GLN A 79 13.89 -13.94 -23.73
N ASP A 80 13.59 -12.66 -23.55
CA ASP A 80 14.14 -11.80 -22.49
C ASP A 80 13.27 -11.83 -21.25
N ARG A 81 13.81 -12.35 -20.14
CA ARG A 81 13.12 -12.42 -18.85
C ARG A 81 12.78 -11.04 -18.27
N GLN A 82 13.56 -10.00 -18.59
CA GLN A 82 13.27 -8.64 -18.11
C GLN A 82 12.06 -8.07 -18.83
N LEU A 83 11.93 -8.36 -20.12
CA LEU A 83 10.74 -8.01 -20.89
C LEU A 83 9.49 -8.69 -20.37
N GLU A 84 9.56 -10.00 -20.10
CA GLU A 84 8.42 -10.73 -19.49
C GLU A 84 8.00 -10.13 -18.14
N ALA A 85 8.96 -9.70 -17.31
CA ALA A 85 8.67 -9.06 -16.04
C ALA A 85 7.99 -7.69 -16.23
N ALA A 86 8.40 -6.90 -17.22
CA ALA A 86 7.76 -5.64 -17.56
C ALA A 86 6.33 -5.83 -18.08
N ILE A 87 6.09 -6.80 -18.93
CA ILE A 87 4.75 -7.17 -19.44
C ILE A 87 3.82 -7.52 -18.26
N ARG A 88 4.28 -8.37 -17.34
CA ARG A 88 3.51 -8.72 -16.13
C ARG A 88 3.14 -7.49 -15.31
N ASN A 89 4.05 -6.53 -15.14
CA ASN A 89 3.75 -5.28 -14.44
C ASN A 89 2.64 -4.48 -15.11
N TYR A 90 2.64 -4.35 -16.43
CA TYR A 90 1.55 -3.70 -17.16
C TYR A 90 0.21 -4.42 -16.99
N GLU A 91 0.22 -5.75 -17.04
CA GLU A 91 -0.99 -6.54 -16.82
C GLU A 91 -1.55 -6.37 -15.39
N VAL A 92 -0.68 -6.34 -14.37
CA VAL A 92 -1.09 -6.07 -12.99
C VAL A 92 -1.63 -4.64 -12.88
N ALA A 93 -0.95 -3.65 -13.44
CA ALA A 93 -1.40 -2.26 -13.42
C ALA A 93 -2.79 -2.07 -14.06
N ALA A 94 -3.07 -2.78 -15.16
CA ALA A 94 -4.38 -2.77 -15.78
C ALA A 94 -5.48 -3.37 -14.85
N ARG A 95 -5.18 -4.48 -14.17
CA ARG A 95 -6.12 -5.10 -13.21
C ARG A 95 -6.31 -4.25 -11.95
N MET A 96 -5.30 -3.51 -11.52
CA MET A 96 -5.39 -2.57 -10.39
C MET A 96 -6.43 -1.47 -10.62
N GLN A 97 -6.75 -1.12 -11.87
CA GLN A 97 -7.77 -0.10 -12.17
C GLN A 97 -9.15 -0.42 -11.56
N THR A 98 -9.45 -1.69 -11.36
CA THR A 98 -10.67 -2.14 -10.67
C THR A 98 -10.37 -2.54 -9.22
N ALA A 99 -9.32 -3.33 -9.00
CA ALA A 99 -9.03 -3.94 -7.70
C ALA A 99 -8.66 -2.90 -6.62
N VAL A 100 -7.95 -1.82 -6.96
CA VAL A 100 -7.57 -0.80 -5.98
C VAL A 100 -8.76 0.05 -5.51
N PRO A 101 -9.65 0.57 -6.37
CA PRO A 101 -10.87 1.22 -5.91
C PRO A 101 -11.73 0.35 -4.99
N GLU A 102 -11.92 -0.94 -5.32
CA GLU A 102 -12.66 -1.90 -4.49
C GLU A 102 -11.96 -2.17 -3.14
N LEU A 103 -10.64 -2.25 -3.13
CA LEU A 103 -9.85 -2.39 -1.90
C LEU A 103 -10.05 -1.20 -0.97
N CYS A 104 -9.99 0.02 -1.53
CA CYS A 104 -10.01 1.27 -0.78
C CYS A 104 -11.41 1.74 -0.38
N ASP A 105 -12.45 1.16 -0.96
CA ASP A 105 -13.84 1.40 -0.54
C ASP A 105 -14.10 0.66 0.78
N LEU A 106 -14.27 1.44 1.84
CA LEU A 106 -14.55 0.94 3.20
C LEU A 106 -16.03 1.11 3.57
N SER A 107 -16.92 1.27 2.60
CA SER A 107 -18.35 1.44 2.85
C SER A 107 -19.00 0.16 3.42
N ASP A 108 -18.41 -0.99 3.14
CA ASP A 108 -18.81 -2.31 3.64
C ASP A 108 -18.30 -2.62 5.08
N GLU A 109 -17.38 -1.82 5.59
CA GLU A 109 -16.89 -1.97 6.96
C GLU A 109 -17.83 -1.26 7.95
N SER A 110 -18.20 -1.96 9.03
CA SER A 110 -19.06 -1.36 10.06
C SER A 110 -18.35 -0.22 10.80
N GLU A 111 -19.12 0.74 11.33
CA GLU A 111 -18.56 1.81 12.15
C GLU A 111 -17.85 1.26 13.40
N ALA A 112 -18.33 0.14 13.96
CA ALA A 112 -17.65 -0.53 15.06
C ALA A 112 -16.26 -1.05 14.70
N VAL A 113 -16.07 -1.55 13.48
CA VAL A 113 -14.75 -1.96 12.98
C VAL A 113 -13.86 -0.74 12.75
N LYS A 114 -14.38 0.31 12.12
CA LYS A 114 -13.61 1.55 11.90
C LYS A 114 -13.14 2.18 13.22
N SER A 115 -14.03 2.25 14.21
CA SER A 115 -13.71 2.76 15.55
C SER A 115 -12.73 1.84 16.30
N PHE A 116 -12.86 0.52 16.15
CA PHE A 116 -11.93 -0.45 16.73
C PHE A 116 -10.49 -0.23 16.25
N TYR A 117 -10.31 0.12 14.98
CA TYR A 117 -9.01 0.49 14.45
C TYR A 117 -8.57 1.91 14.87
N GLY A 118 -9.49 2.77 15.30
CA GLY A 118 -9.22 4.17 15.66
C GLY A 118 -9.35 5.15 14.50
N MET A 119 -10.16 4.83 13.48
CA MET A 119 -10.37 5.73 12.33
C MET A 119 -11.22 6.97 12.69
N ASP A 120 -11.94 6.94 13.80
CA ASP A 120 -12.74 8.04 14.36
C ASP A 120 -11.97 8.90 15.37
N ASP A 121 -10.69 8.64 15.57
CA ASP A 121 -9.85 9.44 16.46
C ASP A 121 -9.71 10.89 15.94
N PRO A 122 -9.80 11.89 16.80
CA PRO A 122 -9.65 13.30 16.42
C PRO A 122 -8.23 13.65 15.94
N GLU A 123 -7.22 12.82 16.25
CA GLU A 123 -5.86 13.00 15.75
C GLU A 123 -5.75 12.48 14.31
N PRO A 124 -5.57 13.36 13.30
CA PRO A 124 -5.61 12.96 11.90
C PRO A 124 -4.56 11.91 11.54
N THR A 125 -3.39 11.97 12.19
CA THR A 125 -2.31 11.00 11.93
C THR A 125 -2.68 9.61 12.37
N LYS A 126 -3.35 9.48 13.52
CA LYS A 126 -3.84 8.20 14.02
C LYS A 126 -4.96 7.66 13.15
N ALA A 127 -5.93 8.48 12.78
CA ALA A 127 -7.01 8.09 11.89
C ALA A 127 -6.48 7.61 10.53
N ALA A 128 -5.47 8.29 9.98
CA ALA A 128 -4.82 7.90 8.72
C ALA A 128 -4.06 6.58 8.84
N TYR A 129 -3.32 6.37 9.93
CA TYR A 129 -2.62 5.11 10.17
C TYR A 129 -3.59 3.96 10.46
N ALA A 130 -4.66 4.21 11.17
CA ALA A 130 -5.76 3.26 11.38
C ALA A 130 -6.36 2.78 10.04
N ARG A 131 -6.56 3.71 9.10
CA ARG A 131 -7.00 3.36 7.74
C ARG A 131 -5.98 2.49 7.00
N GLN A 132 -4.67 2.77 7.14
CA GLN A 132 -3.63 1.90 6.58
C GLN A 132 -3.71 0.48 7.16
N CYS A 133 -3.82 0.35 8.49
CA CYS A 133 -3.94 -0.95 9.15
C CYS A 133 -5.18 -1.74 8.69
N LEU A 134 -6.32 -1.07 8.53
CA LEU A 134 -7.53 -1.70 8.01
C LEU A 134 -7.36 -2.14 6.54
N LEU A 135 -6.72 -1.33 5.71
CA LEU A 135 -6.39 -1.71 4.33
C LEU A 135 -5.37 -2.84 4.27
N ALA A 136 -4.41 -2.89 5.20
CA ALA A 136 -3.46 -4.00 5.29
C ALA A 136 -4.18 -5.33 5.56
N ARG A 137 -5.15 -5.37 6.49
CA ARG A 137 -5.99 -6.55 6.71
C ARG A 137 -6.71 -6.97 5.41
N ARG A 138 -7.32 -6.02 4.70
CA ARG A 138 -8.01 -6.29 3.42
C ARG A 138 -7.06 -6.79 2.32
N LEU A 139 -5.81 -6.36 2.33
CA LEU A 139 -4.75 -6.86 1.44
C LEU A 139 -4.36 -8.30 1.78
N VAL A 140 -4.22 -8.62 3.08
CA VAL A 140 -3.97 -10.00 3.55
C VAL A 140 -5.11 -10.93 3.11
N GLU A 141 -6.37 -10.53 3.31
CA GLU A 141 -7.55 -11.29 2.85
C GLU A 141 -7.54 -11.56 1.34
N ARG A 142 -6.93 -10.65 0.56
CA ARG A 142 -6.78 -10.80 -0.89
C ARG A 142 -5.50 -11.52 -1.30
N GLY A 143 -4.72 -12.04 -0.37
CA GLY A 143 -3.51 -12.81 -0.62
C GLY A 143 -2.32 -11.99 -1.14
N VAL A 144 -2.22 -10.71 -0.81
CA VAL A 144 -1.02 -9.91 -1.03
C VAL A 144 0.07 -10.40 -0.08
N ARG A 145 1.28 -10.64 -0.60
CA ARG A 145 2.33 -11.36 0.14
C ARG A 145 3.19 -10.49 1.01
N PHE A 146 3.47 -9.28 0.59
CA PHE A 146 4.28 -8.32 1.34
C PHE A 146 3.58 -6.97 1.41
N ILE A 147 3.39 -6.48 2.63
CA ILE A 147 2.68 -5.23 2.90
C ILE A 147 3.54 -4.41 3.85
N GLU A 148 3.92 -3.22 3.42
CA GLU A 148 4.62 -2.26 4.25
C GLU A 148 3.69 -1.12 4.64
N LEU A 149 3.66 -0.77 5.93
CA LEU A 149 2.91 0.36 6.45
C LEU A 149 3.88 1.47 6.84
N SER A 150 3.69 2.64 6.28
CA SER A 150 4.52 3.81 6.59
C SER A 150 3.86 4.67 7.65
N CYS A 151 4.48 4.78 8.82
CA CYS A 151 4.00 5.61 9.93
C CYS A 151 4.78 6.91 10.08
N ILE A 152 5.41 7.39 9.01
CA ILE A 152 6.20 8.61 9.04
C ILE A 152 5.26 9.81 8.98
N THR A 153 5.28 10.63 10.03
CA THR A 153 4.53 11.88 10.09
C THR A 153 5.49 13.07 10.06
N LYS A 154 5.05 14.15 9.41
CA LYS A 154 5.83 15.41 9.41
C LYS A 154 5.71 16.10 10.77
N ASN A 155 6.82 16.65 11.26
CA ASN A 155 6.85 17.60 12.39
C ASN A 155 6.44 17.06 13.77
N ILE A 156 6.55 15.76 14.02
CA ILE A 156 6.43 15.21 15.37
C ILE A 156 7.84 14.89 15.88
N GLY A 157 8.19 15.41 17.02
CA GLY A 157 9.45 15.17 17.70
C GLY A 157 10.19 16.44 18.07
N ALA A 158 11.09 16.33 19.04
CA ALA A 158 11.99 17.38 19.44
C ALA A 158 13.26 17.33 18.60
N GLY A 159 13.55 18.39 17.87
CA GLY A 159 14.88 18.55 17.28
C GLY A 159 14.97 18.43 15.75
N GLY A 160 13.87 18.40 15.00
CA GLY A 160 13.88 18.50 13.53
C GLY A 160 14.62 17.37 12.82
N ALA A 161 14.68 16.17 13.43
CA ALA A 161 15.25 14.99 12.82
C ALA A 161 14.48 14.62 11.54
N ALA A 162 15.19 14.15 10.53
CA ALA A 162 14.61 13.67 9.29
C ALA A 162 13.72 12.45 9.49
N ASN A 163 13.98 11.68 10.53
CA ASN A 163 13.16 10.55 11.00
C ASN A 163 12.50 10.92 12.33
N PRO A 164 11.16 11.04 12.41
CA PRO A 164 10.45 11.39 13.65
C PRO A 164 10.65 10.40 14.80
N TRP A 165 11.04 9.16 14.51
CA TRP A 165 11.37 8.14 15.52
C TRP A 165 12.78 8.31 16.10
N ASP A 166 13.65 9.05 15.43
CA ASP A 166 15.02 9.31 15.87
C ASP A 166 15.06 10.52 16.82
N GLN A 167 14.76 10.28 18.09
CA GLN A 167 14.66 11.28 19.13
C GLN A 167 16.02 11.45 19.85
N HIS A 168 16.66 12.59 19.68
CA HIS A 168 17.94 12.92 20.35
C HIS A 168 17.75 13.76 21.62
N SER A 169 16.57 14.29 21.88
CA SER A 169 16.22 15.08 23.05
C SER A 169 14.72 14.91 23.37
N ASP A 170 14.32 15.12 24.62
CA ASP A 170 12.93 15.04 25.09
C ASP A 170 12.27 13.70 24.68
N LEU A 171 12.93 12.60 25.01
CA LEU A 171 12.56 11.24 24.58
C LEU A 171 11.14 10.87 24.95
N GLU A 172 10.70 11.20 26.17
CA GLU A 172 9.36 10.87 26.66
C GLU A 172 8.28 11.50 25.79
N ARG A 173 8.38 12.82 25.53
CA ARG A 173 7.41 13.52 24.68
C ARG A 173 7.45 13.03 23.23
N GLY A 174 8.66 12.87 22.68
CA GLY A 174 8.85 12.47 21.29
C GLY A 174 8.33 11.05 21.03
N HIS A 175 8.71 10.08 21.85
CA HIS A 175 8.25 8.71 21.70
C HIS A 175 6.76 8.53 22.03
N THR A 176 6.22 9.26 23.04
CA THR A 176 4.78 9.27 23.31
C THR A 176 3.97 9.77 22.11
N ALA A 177 4.43 10.89 21.49
CA ALA A 177 3.80 11.44 20.31
C ALA A 177 3.83 10.48 19.10
N MET A 178 4.91 9.71 18.96
CA MET A 178 5.05 8.72 17.88
C MET A 178 4.30 7.41 18.15
N ALA A 179 4.23 6.98 19.41
CA ALA A 179 3.53 5.75 19.79
C ALA A 179 2.00 5.91 19.70
N TYR A 180 1.47 7.06 20.07
CA TYR A 180 0.03 7.31 20.10
C TYR A 180 -0.70 7.01 18.77
N PRO A 181 -0.20 7.44 17.60
CA PRO A 181 -0.85 7.15 16.32
C PRO A 181 -0.84 5.66 15.93
N VAL A 182 0.11 4.87 16.41
CA VAL A 182 0.32 3.51 15.91
C VAL A 182 -0.16 2.41 16.85
N ASP A 183 -0.21 2.65 18.15
CA ASP A 183 -0.46 1.63 19.17
C ASP A 183 -1.82 0.93 18.98
N GLN A 184 -2.93 1.68 19.02
CA GLN A 184 -4.27 1.12 18.84
C GLN A 184 -4.46 0.48 17.46
N PRO A 185 -4.07 1.11 16.33
CA PRO A 185 -4.23 0.51 15.01
C PRO A 185 -3.48 -0.80 14.83
N ILE A 186 -2.25 -0.91 15.37
CA ILE A 186 -1.48 -2.16 15.33
C ILE A 186 -2.15 -3.24 16.18
N ALA A 187 -2.57 -2.92 17.40
CA ALA A 187 -3.27 -3.86 18.27
C ALA A 187 -4.58 -4.36 17.63
N ALA A 188 -5.31 -3.46 16.95
CA ALA A 188 -6.52 -3.80 16.21
C ALA A 188 -6.23 -4.73 15.04
N LEU A 189 -5.21 -4.44 14.24
CA LEU A 189 -4.79 -5.28 13.11
C LEU A 189 -4.47 -6.71 13.56
N ILE A 190 -3.61 -6.86 14.57
CA ILE A 190 -3.22 -8.17 15.12
C ILE A 190 -4.45 -8.93 15.63
N THR A 191 -5.33 -8.24 16.36
CA THR A 191 -6.52 -8.85 16.91
C THR A 191 -7.52 -9.27 15.83
N ASP A 192 -7.72 -8.45 14.80
CA ASP A 192 -8.63 -8.74 13.69
C ASP A 192 -8.11 -9.90 12.82
N LEU A 193 -6.81 -9.91 12.49
CA LEU A 193 -6.18 -11.03 11.80
C LEU A 193 -6.35 -12.34 12.59
N ARG A 194 -6.18 -12.31 13.92
CA ARG A 194 -6.40 -13.48 14.79
C ARG A 194 -7.84 -13.95 14.75
N ARG A 195 -8.80 -13.03 14.88
CA ARG A 195 -10.25 -13.35 14.86
C ARG A 195 -10.69 -13.96 13.54
N ARG A 196 -10.00 -13.62 12.45
CA ARG A 196 -10.28 -14.13 11.08
C ARG A 196 -9.50 -15.40 10.76
N GLY A 197 -8.64 -15.89 11.66
CA GLY A 197 -7.79 -17.05 11.40
C GLY A 197 -6.69 -16.78 10.36
N LEU A 198 -6.30 -15.52 10.16
CA LEU A 198 -5.28 -15.11 9.20
C LEU A 198 -3.91 -14.91 9.84
N LEU A 199 -3.85 -14.80 11.17
CA LEU A 199 -2.60 -14.48 11.88
C LEU A 199 -1.59 -15.62 11.81
N ASP A 200 -2.05 -16.86 11.80
CA ASP A 200 -1.15 -18.04 11.77
C ASP A 200 -0.37 -18.15 10.45
N ASP A 201 -0.91 -17.56 9.37
CA ASP A 201 -0.29 -17.51 8.05
C ASP A 201 0.34 -16.14 7.75
N THR A 202 0.41 -15.23 8.73
CA THR A 202 0.91 -13.85 8.56
C THR A 202 2.05 -13.57 9.54
N LEU A 203 3.22 -13.25 9.01
CA LEU A 203 4.34 -12.74 9.79
C LEU A 203 4.18 -11.22 9.96
N LEU A 204 4.27 -10.74 11.22
CA LEU A 204 4.21 -9.33 11.61
C LEU A 204 5.49 -8.90 12.31
#